data_234cbb959fcf7b59f85465ca5c27d617
#
_entry.id   234cbb959fcf7b59f85465ca5c27d617
#
_cell.length_a   1.000
_cell.length_b   1.000
_cell.length_c   1.000
_cell.angle_alpha   90.00
_cell.angle_beta   90.00
_cell.angle_gamma   90.00
#
_symmetry.space_group_name_H-M   'P 1'
#
loop_
_entity.id
_entity.type
_entity.pdbx_description
1 polymer ?
#
loop_
_entity_poly.entity_id
_entity_poly.type
_entity_poly.pdbx_seq_one_letter_code
_entity_poly.pdbx_strand_id
1 'polypeptide(L)'
;MSSNIKIINDIIAQNSILLKYLINNSKFEFKFKKFKKFKTILIIGMGGSILGAKAIYDFLKHKTKKNFIFIDNLDENYLKSIKKNNNLSKSLFIIISKSGNTTETVSNTYFFKSFLKSKNTIILTENKNSFLRNLAKEKKFNFLEHKKFIGGRYSVLSEVGMLPAYLMGFKVENFKKNLGKFIYNKKIILSSANHINKLKIKNAKILVFFNYVPELNNFLYWSQQLFAESLGKNKKGFIPVISNAPKDHHSLLQLYLDGPKDKVFYIVSSSKQGNLKTKSDFFND
;
A
#
# COMPACT_ATOMS: atom_id res chain seq x y z
N MET A 1 20.14 24.88 13.43
CA MET A 1 20.31 24.00 12.23
C MET A 1 21.15 22.75 12.53
N SER A 2 22.26 22.81 13.26
CA SER A 2 23.13 21.68 13.56
C SER A 2 22.44 20.55 14.36
N SER A 3 21.64 20.86 15.37
CA SER A 3 20.91 19.90 16.20
C SER A 3 19.92 19.02 15.41
N ASN A 4 19.12 19.61 14.52
CA ASN A 4 18.15 18.86 13.71
C ASN A 4 18.83 17.92 12.68
N ILE A 5 19.99 18.34 12.16
CA ILE A 5 20.77 17.49 11.25
C ILE A 5 21.36 16.29 11.99
N LYS A 6 21.79 16.48 13.24
CA LYS A 6 22.27 15.38 14.09
C LYS A 6 21.16 14.36 14.33
N ILE A 7 19.97 14.82 14.72
CA ILE A 7 18.80 13.93 14.92
C ILE A 7 18.48 13.11 13.65
N ILE A 8 18.52 13.74 12.46
CA ILE A 8 18.29 13.02 11.20
C ILE A 8 19.36 11.97 10.96
N ASN A 9 20.63 12.29 11.20
CA ASN A 9 21.71 11.32 11.05
C ASN A 9 21.54 10.13 11.99
N ASP A 10 21.15 10.36 13.24
CA ASP A 10 20.89 9.31 14.23
C ASP A 10 19.72 8.41 13.80
N ILE A 11 18.62 9.01 13.31
CA ILE A 11 17.48 8.24 12.76
C ILE A 11 17.90 7.38 11.57
N ILE A 12 18.69 7.93 10.64
CA ILE A 12 19.19 7.20 9.47
C ILE A 12 20.11 6.06 9.93
N ALA A 13 20.99 6.28 10.89
CA ALA A 13 21.90 5.28 11.44
C ALA A 13 21.14 4.14 12.13
N GLN A 14 20.17 4.47 13.00
CA GLN A 14 19.32 3.49 13.68
C GLN A 14 18.50 2.62 12.72
N ASN A 15 18.11 3.16 11.57
CA ASN A 15 17.35 2.43 10.55
C ASN A 15 18.20 1.94 9.37
N SER A 16 19.53 1.89 9.54
CA SER A 16 20.47 1.59 8.43
C SER A 16 20.19 0.25 7.74
N ILE A 17 19.82 -0.79 8.49
CA ILE A 17 19.50 -2.12 7.92
C ILE A 17 18.26 -2.03 7.03
N LEU A 18 17.19 -1.41 7.51
CA LEU A 18 15.96 -1.21 6.74
C LEU A 18 16.22 -0.38 5.48
N LEU A 19 16.91 0.76 5.63
CA LEU A 19 17.18 1.68 4.53
C LEU A 19 18.08 1.04 3.47
N LYS A 20 19.15 0.36 3.88
CA LYS A 20 20.02 -0.41 2.98
C LYS A 20 19.23 -1.46 2.21
N TYR A 21 18.34 -2.19 2.89
CA TYR A 21 17.50 -3.21 2.26
C TYR A 21 16.54 -2.61 1.23
N LEU A 22 15.88 -1.49 1.56
CA LEU A 22 14.93 -0.84 0.66
C LEU A 22 15.62 -0.22 -0.55
N ILE A 23 16.82 0.35 -0.37
CA ILE A 23 17.59 1.04 -1.43
C ILE A 23 18.34 0.04 -2.31
N ASN A 24 18.77 -1.10 -1.73
CA ASN A 24 19.55 -2.07 -2.47
C ASN A 24 18.79 -2.58 -3.68
N ASN A 25 19.38 -2.37 -4.86
CA ASN A 25 18.90 -2.90 -6.13
C ASN A 25 19.25 -4.38 -6.32
N SER A 26 19.54 -5.14 -5.23
CA SER A 26 19.70 -6.58 -5.34
C SER A 26 18.56 -7.13 -6.17
N LYS A 27 18.91 -7.84 -7.22
CA LYS A 27 17.94 -8.50 -8.10
C LYS A 27 17.01 -9.30 -7.20
N PHE A 28 15.75 -8.91 -7.17
CA PHE A 28 14.73 -9.78 -6.60
C PHE A 28 14.68 -11.01 -7.50
N GLU A 29 15.54 -11.98 -7.23
CA GLU A 29 15.45 -13.31 -7.85
C GLU A 29 14.21 -13.99 -7.27
N PHE A 30 13.07 -13.62 -7.82
CA PHE A 30 11.87 -14.34 -7.53
C PHE A 30 11.95 -15.71 -8.20
N LYS A 31 12.27 -16.74 -7.42
CA LYS A 31 12.10 -18.16 -7.80
C LYS A 31 10.65 -18.49 -8.23
N PHE A 32 9.84 -17.44 -8.43
CA PHE A 32 8.41 -17.49 -8.68
C PHE A 32 8.03 -17.27 -10.15
N LYS A 33 8.97 -17.33 -11.10
CA LYS A 33 8.71 -17.20 -12.54
C LYS A 33 7.58 -18.11 -13.03
N LYS A 34 7.49 -19.33 -12.46
CA LYS A 34 6.42 -20.30 -12.76
C LYS A 34 5.01 -19.77 -12.48
N PHE A 35 4.83 -18.77 -11.60
CA PHE A 35 3.54 -18.18 -11.27
C PHE A 35 3.11 -17.07 -12.23
N LYS A 36 3.97 -16.63 -13.13
CA LYS A 36 3.60 -15.65 -14.17
C LYS A 36 2.50 -16.13 -15.11
N LYS A 37 2.29 -17.44 -15.21
CA LYS A 37 1.23 -18.03 -16.05
C LYS A 37 -0.19 -17.72 -15.54
N PHE A 38 -0.39 -17.44 -14.26
CA PHE A 38 -1.70 -17.14 -13.71
C PHE A 38 -2.20 -15.77 -14.19
N LYS A 39 -3.43 -15.73 -14.71
CA LYS A 39 -4.11 -14.50 -15.15
C LYS A 39 -4.86 -13.81 -14.01
N THR A 40 -5.44 -14.60 -13.09
CA THR A 40 -6.12 -14.09 -11.89
C THR A 40 -5.29 -14.39 -10.66
N ILE A 41 -5.09 -13.39 -9.83
CA ILE A 41 -4.28 -13.45 -8.61
C ILE A 41 -5.09 -12.86 -7.46
N LEU A 42 -5.31 -13.66 -6.43
CA LEU A 42 -5.95 -13.22 -5.20
C LEU A 42 -4.86 -12.90 -4.16
N ILE A 43 -4.95 -11.71 -3.57
CA ILE A 43 -4.08 -11.31 -2.48
C ILE A 43 -4.92 -11.21 -1.21
N ILE A 44 -4.59 -12.01 -0.21
CA ILE A 44 -5.26 -12.04 1.10
C ILE A 44 -4.31 -11.42 2.13
N GLY A 45 -4.73 -10.34 2.77
CA GLY A 45 -3.92 -9.65 3.77
C GLY A 45 -4.62 -8.43 4.33
N MET A 46 -4.04 -7.83 5.37
CA MET A 46 -4.62 -6.68 6.06
C MET A 46 -3.61 -5.53 6.16
N GLY A 47 -4.10 -4.29 6.06
CA GLY A 47 -3.28 -3.09 6.23
C GLY A 47 -2.02 -3.09 5.36
N GLY A 48 -0.84 -2.94 5.96
CA GLY A 48 0.44 -2.89 5.24
C GLY A 48 0.77 -4.14 4.41
N SER A 49 0.13 -5.28 4.69
CA SER A 49 0.31 -6.50 3.90
C SER A 49 -0.36 -6.44 2.51
N ILE A 50 -1.26 -5.49 2.27
CA ILE A 50 -2.04 -5.42 1.04
C ILE A 50 -2.10 -4.03 0.42
N LEU A 51 -2.17 -2.96 1.24
CA LEU A 51 -2.40 -1.59 0.75
C LEU A 51 -1.34 -1.14 -0.27
N GLY A 52 -0.07 -1.46 -0.06
CA GLY A 52 0.99 -1.11 -1.01
C GLY A 52 0.84 -1.81 -2.37
N ALA A 53 0.50 -3.09 -2.38
CA ALA A 53 0.25 -3.83 -3.61
C ALA A 53 -1.00 -3.31 -4.35
N LYS A 54 -2.04 -2.95 -3.61
CA LYS A 54 -3.29 -2.36 -4.12
C LYS A 54 -3.02 -0.99 -4.76
N ALA A 55 -2.20 -0.15 -4.11
CA ALA A 55 -1.76 1.13 -4.65
C ALA A 55 -0.99 0.99 -5.99
N ILE A 56 -0.06 0.05 -6.06
CA ILE A 56 0.70 -0.23 -7.29
C ILE A 56 -0.24 -0.70 -8.40
N TYR A 57 -1.17 -1.61 -8.07
CA TYR A 57 -2.11 -2.15 -9.06
C TYR A 57 -3.02 -1.06 -9.63
N ASP A 58 -3.68 -0.27 -8.81
CA ASP A 58 -4.62 0.76 -9.27
C ASP A 58 -3.94 1.80 -10.14
N PHE A 59 -2.76 2.28 -9.71
CA PHE A 59 -2.02 3.27 -10.48
C PHE A 59 -1.52 2.73 -11.82
N LEU A 60 -1.19 1.44 -11.90
CA LEU A 60 -0.58 0.83 -13.08
C LEU A 60 -1.47 -0.22 -13.77
N LYS A 61 -2.75 -0.35 -13.38
CA LYS A 61 -3.62 -1.40 -13.92
C LYS A 61 -3.79 -1.32 -15.44
N HIS A 62 -3.73 -0.13 -16.01
CA HIS A 62 -3.77 0.08 -17.46
C HIS A 62 -2.56 -0.53 -18.21
N LYS A 63 -1.49 -0.89 -17.50
CA LYS A 63 -0.28 -1.54 -18.06
C LYS A 63 -0.22 -3.03 -17.79
N THR A 64 -1.14 -3.62 -17.02
CA THR A 64 -1.19 -5.05 -16.76
C THR A 64 -2.40 -5.70 -17.41
N LYS A 65 -2.19 -6.90 -17.94
CA LYS A 65 -3.28 -7.73 -18.51
C LYS A 65 -3.82 -8.76 -17.49
N LYS A 66 -3.43 -8.62 -16.22
CA LYS A 66 -3.79 -9.57 -15.17
C LYS A 66 -4.83 -8.98 -14.25
N ASN A 67 -5.73 -9.83 -13.78
CA ASN A 67 -6.74 -9.47 -12.80
C ASN A 67 -6.22 -9.74 -11.39
N PHE A 68 -6.16 -8.69 -10.55
CA PHE A 68 -5.82 -8.80 -9.15
C PHE A 68 -7.05 -8.53 -8.29
N ILE A 69 -7.34 -9.47 -7.39
CA ILE A 69 -8.43 -9.40 -6.44
C ILE A 69 -7.82 -9.27 -5.05
N PHE A 70 -8.17 -8.18 -4.36
CA PHE A 70 -7.65 -7.88 -3.03
C PHE A 70 -8.70 -8.20 -1.98
N ILE A 71 -8.31 -9.00 -0.99
CA ILE A 71 -9.18 -9.47 0.08
C ILE A 71 -8.62 -8.93 1.40
N ASP A 72 -9.19 -7.80 1.83
CA ASP A 72 -8.78 -6.99 2.97
C ASP A 72 -9.95 -6.69 3.93
N ASN A 73 -11.01 -7.47 3.86
CA ASN A 73 -12.17 -7.37 4.74
C ASN A 73 -12.77 -8.75 5.03
N LEU A 74 -13.57 -8.85 6.10
CA LEU A 74 -14.38 -10.01 6.47
C LEU A 74 -15.84 -9.79 6.02
N ASP A 75 -16.06 -9.82 4.72
CA ASP A 75 -17.40 -9.69 4.11
C ASP A 75 -17.75 -10.99 3.39
N GLU A 76 -18.65 -11.78 3.99
CA GLU A 76 -19.03 -13.09 3.48
C GLU A 76 -19.69 -12.99 2.09
N ASN A 77 -20.53 -11.99 1.84
CA ASN A 77 -21.20 -11.82 0.55
C ASN A 77 -20.18 -11.49 -0.54
N TYR A 78 -19.23 -10.61 -0.24
CA TYR A 78 -18.12 -10.31 -1.14
C TYR A 78 -17.28 -11.55 -1.43
N LEU A 79 -16.91 -12.33 -0.40
CA LEU A 79 -16.14 -13.56 -0.58
C LEU A 79 -16.91 -14.62 -1.40
N LYS A 80 -18.23 -14.76 -1.19
CA LYS A 80 -19.10 -15.63 -2.00
C LYS A 80 -19.15 -15.15 -3.46
N SER A 81 -19.24 -13.84 -3.69
CA SER A 81 -19.23 -13.29 -5.05
C SER A 81 -17.91 -13.57 -5.77
N ILE A 82 -16.78 -13.49 -5.09
CA ILE A 82 -15.48 -13.87 -5.65
C ILE A 82 -15.48 -15.34 -6.07
N LYS A 83 -16.00 -16.25 -5.23
CA LYS A 83 -16.10 -17.68 -5.58
C LYS A 83 -16.96 -17.92 -6.82
N LYS A 84 -18.07 -17.20 -6.93
CA LYS A 84 -19.03 -17.35 -8.04
C LYS A 84 -18.45 -16.83 -9.37
N ASN A 85 -17.80 -15.67 -9.33
CA ASN A 85 -17.42 -14.91 -10.53
C ASN A 85 -16.01 -15.23 -11.06
N ASN A 86 -15.23 -16.09 -10.37
CA ASN A 86 -13.85 -16.37 -10.74
C ASN A 86 -13.56 -17.87 -10.77
N ASN A 87 -12.72 -18.28 -11.74
CA ASN A 87 -12.20 -19.63 -11.77
C ASN A 87 -11.04 -19.80 -10.78
N LEU A 88 -11.37 -20.03 -9.52
CA LEU A 88 -10.41 -20.09 -8.42
C LEU A 88 -9.42 -21.27 -8.54
N SER A 89 -9.80 -22.36 -9.21
CA SER A 89 -8.92 -23.50 -9.47
C SER A 89 -7.76 -23.14 -10.41
N LYS A 90 -7.95 -22.10 -11.25
CA LYS A 90 -6.95 -21.56 -12.17
C LYS A 90 -6.33 -20.26 -11.67
N SER A 91 -6.59 -19.86 -10.43
CA SER A 91 -6.09 -18.62 -9.82
C SER A 91 -4.90 -18.89 -8.91
N LEU A 92 -4.05 -17.87 -8.75
CA LEU A 92 -2.96 -17.85 -7.77
C LEU A 92 -3.44 -17.18 -6.49
N PHE A 93 -3.09 -17.75 -5.35
CA PHE A 93 -3.33 -17.18 -4.02
C PHE A 93 -2.01 -16.71 -3.41
N ILE A 94 -1.97 -15.46 -2.98
CA ILE A 94 -0.85 -14.88 -2.22
C ILE A 94 -1.42 -14.46 -0.86
N ILE A 95 -0.98 -15.14 0.19
CA ILE A 95 -1.47 -14.93 1.55
C ILE A 95 -0.36 -14.22 2.33
N ILE A 96 -0.65 -13.03 2.82
CA ILE A 96 0.36 -12.14 3.41
C ILE A 96 -0.06 -11.72 4.81
N SER A 97 0.74 -12.11 5.80
CA SER A 97 0.65 -11.59 7.18
C SER A 97 2.02 -11.65 7.82
N LYS A 98 2.53 -10.49 8.29
CA LYS A 98 3.84 -10.45 8.97
C LYS A 98 3.87 -11.39 10.17
N SER A 99 2.89 -11.30 11.08
CA SER A 99 2.81 -12.15 12.28
C SER A 99 2.52 -13.61 11.95
N GLY A 100 1.82 -13.85 10.82
CA GLY A 100 1.30 -15.16 10.45
C GLY A 100 0.06 -15.62 11.22
N ASN A 101 -0.47 -14.74 12.11
CA ASN A 101 -1.59 -15.04 13.01
C ASN A 101 -2.71 -13.98 12.94
N THR A 102 -2.67 -13.06 11.98
CA THR A 102 -3.73 -12.04 11.82
C THR A 102 -5.05 -12.73 11.57
N THR A 103 -6.01 -12.57 12.48
CA THR A 103 -7.28 -13.30 12.52
C THR A 103 -8.03 -13.20 11.20
N GLU A 104 -8.17 -12.01 10.65
CA GLU A 104 -8.87 -11.76 9.39
C GLU A 104 -8.19 -12.45 8.21
N THR A 105 -6.86 -12.42 8.16
CA THR A 105 -6.10 -13.11 7.11
C THR A 105 -6.25 -14.61 7.21
N VAL A 106 -6.24 -15.17 8.43
CA VAL A 106 -6.44 -16.60 8.69
C VAL A 106 -7.86 -17.01 8.31
N SER A 107 -8.89 -16.24 8.71
CA SER A 107 -10.29 -16.50 8.39
C SER A 107 -10.55 -16.50 6.88
N ASN A 108 -10.05 -15.49 6.18
CA ASN A 108 -10.15 -15.42 4.73
C ASN A 108 -9.40 -16.58 4.05
N THR A 109 -8.23 -16.97 4.57
CA THR A 109 -7.49 -18.13 4.09
C THR A 109 -8.29 -19.41 4.24
N TYR A 110 -8.93 -19.60 5.40
CA TYR A 110 -9.78 -20.74 5.66
C TYR A 110 -11.01 -20.80 4.74
N PHE A 111 -11.63 -19.63 4.45
CA PHE A 111 -12.76 -19.53 3.52
C PHE A 111 -12.42 -20.08 2.12
N PHE A 112 -11.19 -19.88 1.64
CA PHE A 112 -10.71 -20.37 0.35
C PHE A 112 -9.95 -21.70 0.41
N LYS A 113 -9.93 -22.41 1.56
CA LYS A 113 -9.08 -23.60 1.80
C LYS A 113 -9.18 -24.68 0.71
N SER A 114 -10.38 -24.92 0.17
CA SER A 114 -10.62 -25.93 -0.87
C SER A 114 -9.90 -25.65 -2.20
N PHE A 115 -9.53 -24.40 -2.46
CA PHE A 115 -8.84 -23.97 -3.68
C PHE A 115 -7.33 -23.88 -3.52
N LEU A 116 -6.82 -23.89 -2.28
CA LEU A 116 -5.40 -23.74 -2.00
C LEU A 116 -4.66 -25.05 -2.25
N LYS A 117 -3.66 -25.01 -3.14
CA LYS A 117 -2.82 -26.17 -3.48
C LYS A 117 -1.36 -25.69 -3.57
N SER A 118 -0.39 -26.59 -3.42
CA SER A 118 1.04 -26.28 -3.50
C SER A 118 1.44 -25.61 -4.81
N LYS A 119 0.74 -25.91 -5.90
CA LYS A 119 1.01 -25.35 -7.23
C LYS A 119 0.48 -23.94 -7.45
N ASN A 120 -0.43 -23.44 -6.60
CA ASN A 120 -1.08 -22.13 -6.78
C ASN A 120 -1.17 -21.30 -5.50
N THR A 121 -0.38 -21.60 -4.47
CA THR A 121 -0.41 -20.84 -3.21
C THR A 121 0.99 -20.42 -2.79
N ILE A 122 1.11 -19.14 -2.44
CA ILE A 122 2.32 -18.53 -1.86
C ILE A 122 1.93 -17.94 -0.51
N ILE A 123 2.63 -18.33 0.55
CA ILE A 123 2.49 -17.71 1.88
C ILE A 123 3.70 -16.81 2.13
N LEU A 124 3.41 -15.56 2.50
CA LEU A 124 4.42 -14.56 2.84
C LEU A 124 4.22 -14.15 4.31
N THR A 125 5.13 -14.60 5.16
CA THR A 125 5.10 -14.36 6.62
C THR A 125 6.50 -14.43 7.20
N GLU A 126 6.71 -14.01 8.46
CA GLU A 126 7.99 -14.20 9.16
C GLU A 126 8.30 -15.70 9.30
N ASN A 127 9.60 -16.02 9.29
CA ASN A 127 10.05 -17.41 9.49
C ASN A 127 10.09 -17.74 10.99
N LYS A 128 8.93 -17.70 11.64
CA LYS A 128 8.75 -18.08 13.04
C LYS A 128 7.53 -18.96 13.19
N ASN A 129 7.39 -19.63 14.34
CA ASN A 129 6.20 -20.42 14.64
C ASN A 129 4.95 -19.53 14.60
N SER A 130 4.05 -19.84 13.67
CA SER A 130 2.78 -19.14 13.46
C SER A 130 1.85 -19.98 12.61
N PHE A 131 0.55 -19.69 12.65
CA PHE A 131 -0.44 -20.44 11.88
C PHE A 131 -0.09 -20.55 10.39
N LEU A 132 0.15 -19.41 9.72
CA LEU A 132 0.46 -19.42 8.28
C LEU A 132 1.79 -20.11 7.97
N ARG A 133 2.80 -20.00 8.87
CA ARG A 133 4.07 -20.68 8.66
C ARG A 133 3.93 -22.20 8.77
N ASN A 134 3.15 -22.65 9.73
CA ASN A 134 2.87 -24.08 9.93
C ASN A 134 2.01 -24.63 8.77
N LEU A 135 0.98 -23.90 8.36
CA LEU A 135 0.17 -24.23 7.19
C LEU A 135 1.02 -24.36 5.91
N ALA A 136 1.99 -23.45 5.72
CA ALA A 136 2.90 -23.51 4.58
C ALA A 136 3.75 -24.78 4.57
N LYS A 137 4.23 -25.22 5.75
CA LYS A 137 4.99 -26.47 5.91
C LYS A 137 4.12 -27.70 5.66
N GLU A 138 3.00 -27.78 6.35
CA GLU A 138 2.09 -28.94 6.30
C GLU A 138 1.56 -29.20 4.88
N LYS A 139 1.07 -28.14 4.23
CA LYS A 139 0.48 -28.23 2.88
C LYS A 139 1.50 -28.09 1.76
N LYS A 140 2.80 -27.99 2.10
CA LYS A 140 3.90 -27.78 1.13
C LYS A 140 3.66 -26.58 0.20
N PHE A 141 3.06 -25.50 0.74
CA PHE A 141 2.87 -24.26 -0.01
C PHE A 141 4.19 -23.54 -0.25
N ASN A 142 4.25 -22.73 -1.30
CA ASN A 142 5.44 -21.92 -1.55
C ASN A 142 5.54 -20.85 -0.47
N PHE A 143 6.72 -20.73 0.11
CA PHE A 143 7.00 -19.82 1.21
C PHE A 143 7.94 -18.71 0.78
N LEU A 144 7.65 -17.50 1.19
CA LEU A 144 8.50 -16.33 1.08
C LEU A 144 8.57 -15.63 2.44
N GLU A 145 9.77 -15.36 2.90
CA GLU A 145 9.96 -14.78 4.22
C GLU A 145 9.66 -13.27 4.23
N HIS A 146 8.81 -12.83 5.15
CA HIS A 146 8.70 -11.43 5.52
C HIS A 146 9.84 -11.07 6.47
N LYS A 147 10.66 -10.08 6.12
CA LYS A 147 11.81 -9.71 6.94
C LYS A 147 11.38 -9.08 8.28
N LYS A 148 11.91 -9.59 9.39
CA LYS A 148 11.55 -9.18 10.76
C LYS A 148 11.71 -7.67 11.00
N PHE A 149 12.78 -7.08 10.44
CA PHE A 149 13.10 -5.66 10.60
C PHE A 149 12.25 -4.71 9.75
N ILE A 150 11.36 -5.22 8.89
CA ILE A 150 10.44 -4.41 8.08
C ILE A 150 9.11 -4.31 8.79
N GLY A 151 8.70 -3.10 9.19
CA GLY A 151 7.35 -2.85 9.69
C GLY A 151 6.30 -3.01 8.59
N GLY A 152 5.08 -3.47 8.96
CA GLY A 152 4.01 -3.75 7.97
C GLY A 152 3.75 -2.58 7.03
N ARG A 153 3.53 -1.36 7.56
CA ARG A 153 3.26 -0.16 6.75
C ARG A 153 4.42 0.29 5.85
N TYR A 154 5.66 -0.18 6.11
CA TYR A 154 6.85 0.12 5.31
C TYR A 154 7.18 -0.97 4.29
N SER A 155 6.36 -2.00 4.17
CA SER A 155 6.70 -3.23 3.43
C SER A 155 6.45 -3.16 1.92
N VAL A 156 5.90 -2.06 1.39
CA VAL A 156 5.57 -1.95 -0.05
C VAL A 156 6.76 -2.20 -0.96
N LEU A 157 7.97 -1.75 -0.60
CA LEU A 157 9.19 -1.97 -1.37
C LEU A 157 9.97 -3.22 -0.97
N SER A 158 9.38 -4.07 -0.12
CA SER A 158 9.86 -5.42 0.18
C SER A 158 9.14 -6.46 -0.67
N GLU A 159 9.35 -7.74 -0.37
CA GLU A 159 8.67 -8.86 -1.01
C GLU A 159 7.14 -8.71 -1.01
N VAL A 160 6.58 -8.01 -0.01
CA VAL A 160 5.15 -7.81 0.16
C VAL A 160 4.51 -7.07 -1.01
N GLY A 161 5.10 -5.98 -1.46
CA GLY A 161 4.59 -5.23 -2.61
C GLY A 161 5.29 -5.61 -3.92
N MET A 162 6.56 -6.03 -3.85
CA MET A 162 7.36 -6.30 -5.05
C MET A 162 7.03 -7.65 -5.70
N LEU A 163 6.62 -8.69 -4.94
CA LEU A 163 6.12 -9.93 -5.54
C LEU A 163 4.84 -9.70 -6.35
N PRO A 164 3.80 -9.02 -5.85
CA PRO A 164 2.67 -8.61 -6.68
C PRO A 164 3.07 -7.80 -7.91
N ALA A 165 3.93 -6.78 -7.76
CA ALA A 165 4.39 -5.95 -8.88
C ALA A 165 5.11 -6.76 -9.98
N TYR A 166 5.96 -7.72 -9.58
CA TYR A 166 6.61 -8.66 -10.49
C TYR A 166 5.60 -9.53 -11.25
N LEU A 167 4.56 -10.00 -10.55
CA LEU A 167 3.51 -10.80 -11.15
C LEU A 167 2.58 -9.97 -12.06
N MET A 168 2.43 -8.68 -11.80
CA MET A 168 1.78 -7.72 -12.70
C MET A 168 2.56 -7.53 -14.01
N GLY A 169 3.85 -7.91 -14.05
CA GLY A 169 4.72 -7.78 -15.21
C GLY A 169 5.70 -6.62 -15.15
N PHE A 170 5.80 -5.93 -14.01
CA PHE A 170 6.68 -4.77 -13.87
C PHE A 170 8.11 -5.18 -13.53
N LYS A 171 9.06 -4.33 -13.94
CA LYS A 171 10.46 -4.42 -13.52
C LYS A 171 10.57 -3.82 -12.10
N VAL A 172 10.81 -4.68 -11.13
CA VAL A 172 10.80 -4.33 -9.70
C VAL A 172 11.88 -3.29 -9.36
N GLU A 173 12.99 -3.34 -10.06
CA GLU A 173 14.12 -2.42 -9.90
C GLU A 173 13.72 -0.96 -10.14
N ASN A 174 12.75 -0.73 -11.03
CA ASN A 174 12.27 0.62 -11.33
C ASN A 174 11.61 1.31 -10.12
N PHE A 175 10.99 0.55 -9.21
CA PHE A 175 10.38 1.08 -7.99
C PHE A 175 11.42 1.58 -6.99
N LYS A 176 12.67 1.11 -7.08
CA LYS A 176 13.76 1.46 -6.17
C LYS A 176 14.80 2.41 -6.77
N LYS A 177 14.77 2.64 -8.09
CA LYS A 177 15.83 3.30 -8.87
C LYS A 177 16.37 4.62 -8.28
N ASN A 178 15.50 5.43 -7.70
CA ASN A 178 15.89 6.75 -7.16
C ASN A 178 15.64 6.88 -5.65
N LEU A 179 15.29 5.79 -4.98
CA LEU A 179 14.86 5.83 -3.58
C LEU A 179 15.92 6.43 -2.66
N GLY A 180 17.19 6.07 -2.84
CA GLY A 180 18.30 6.62 -2.06
C GLY A 180 18.44 8.14 -2.17
N LYS A 181 18.19 8.72 -3.35
CA LYS A 181 18.23 10.17 -3.55
C LYS A 181 17.23 10.91 -2.66
N PHE A 182 16.05 10.31 -2.42
CA PHE A 182 15.02 10.89 -1.54
C PHE A 182 15.32 10.62 -0.08
N ILE A 183 15.66 9.38 0.29
CA ILE A 183 15.88 8.97 1.69
C ILE A 183 17.07 9.70 2.32
N TYR A 184 18.13 9.96 1.56
CA TYR A 184 19.31 10.67 2.07
C TYR A 184 19.25 12.18 1.82
N ASN A 185 18.19 12.71 1.23
CA ASN A 185 18.04 14.15 1.02
C ASN A 185 17.58 14.86 2.30
N LYS A 186 18.56 15.31 3.08
CA LYS A 186 18.31 16.00 4.37
C LYS A 186 17.44 17.26 4.23
N LYS A 187 17.52 17.98 3.10
CA LYS A 187 16.67 19.16 2.85
C LYS A 187 15.19 18.76 2.77
N ILE A 188 14.85 17.70 2.04
CA ILE A 188 13.48 17.20 1.92
C ILE A 188 12.97 16.75 3.28
N ILE A 189 13.78 15.98 4.03
CA ILE A 189 13.39 15.47 5.36
C ILE A 189 13.14 16.63 6.33
N LEU A 190 14.06 17.62 6.39
CA LEU A 190 13.91 18.79 7.26
C LEU A 190 12.70 19.64 6.87
N SER A 191 12.50 19.88 5.58
CA SER A 191 11.35 20.65 5.09
C SER A 191 10.03 19.96 5.47
N SER A 192 9.93 18.66 5.28
CA SER A 192 8.74 17.87 5.65
C SER A 192 8.50 17.89 7.16
N ALA A 193 9.55 17.69 7.97
CA ALA A 193 9.44 17.73 9.43
C ALA A 193 9.01 19.12 9.93
N ASN A 194 9.59 20.18 9.39
CA ASN A 194 9.23 21.55 9.73
C ASN A 194 7.79 21.89 9.33
N HIS A 195 7.34 21.38 8.17
CA HIS A 195 5.96 21.54 7.73
C HIS A 195 4.98 20.89 8.74
N ILE A 196 5.21 19.64 9.11
CA ILE A 196 4.40 18.94 10.11
C ILE A 196 4.40 19.68 11.47
N ASN A 197 5.54 20.20 11.90
CA ASN A 197 5.61 21.00 13.14
C ASN A 197 4.78 22.28 13.05
N LYS A 198 4.82 23.00 11.93
CA LYS A 198 3.99 24.20 11.71
C LYS A 198 2.49 23.87 11.78
N LEU A 199 2.07 22.74 11.22
CA LEU A 199 0.68 22.28 11.30
C LEU A 199 0.25 22.03 12.75
N LYS A 200 1.11 21.40 13.53
CA LYS A 200 0.87 21.18 14.97
C LYS A 200 0.71 22.50 15.75
N ILE A 201 1.57 23.48 15.50
CA ILE A 201 1.50 24.81 16.14
C ILE A 201 0.19 25.52 15.80
N LYS A 202 -0.36 25.32 14.61
CA LYS A 202 -1.65 25.87 14.15
C LYS A 202 -2.87 25.08 14.63
N ASN A 203 -2.71 24.16 15.58
CA ASN A 203 -3.78 23.29 16.11
C ASN A 203 -4.53 22.50 15.03
N ALA A 204 -3.90 22.23 13.89
CA ALA A 204 -4.48 21.34 12.90
C ALA A 204 -4.67 19.94 13.47
N LYS A 205 -5.85 19.38 13.29
CA LYS A 205 -6.23 18.03 13.77
C LYS A 205 -6.45 17.07 12.62
N ILE A 206 -6.88 17.58 11.48
CA ILE A 206 -7.29 16.80 10.31
C ILE A 206 -6.38 17.12 9.14
N LEU A 207 -5.91 16.06 8.48
CA LEU A 207 -5.10 16.12 7.28
C LEU A 207 -5.92 15.58 6.12
N VAL A 208 -6.41 16.46 5.26
CA VAL A 208 -7.25 16.08 4.13
C VAL A 208 -6.39 15.90 2.89
N PHE A 209 -6.31 14.67 2.36
CA PHE A 209 -5.81 14.40 1.02
C PHE A 209 -6.93 14.65 0.02
N PHE A 210 -6.91 15.81 -0.62
CA PHE A 210 -7.92 16.21 -1.58
C PHE A 210 -7.51 15.74 -2.97
N ASN A 211 -8.09 14.63 -3.40
CA ASN A 211 -7.63 13.82 -4.51
C ASN A 211 -8.40 14.10 -5.81
N TYR A 212 -7.72 14.65 -6.81
CA TYR A 212 -8.22 14.84 -8.18
C TYR A 212 -7.74 13.74 -9.15
N VAL A 213 -7.04 12.71 -8.65
CA VAL A 213 -6.46 11.64 -9.47
C VAL A 213 -6.98 10.29 -8.98
N PRO A 214 -8.09 9.77 -9.54
CA PRO A 214 -8.75 8.54 -9.06
C PRO A 214 -7.79 7.34 -8.93
N GLU A 215 -6.82 7.22 -9.82
CA GLU A 215 -5.83 6.13 -9.82
C GLU A 215 -4.90 6.16 -8.60
N LEU A 216 -4.82 7.29 -7.88
CA LEU A 216 -4.03 7.42 -6.66
C LEU A 216 -4.83 7.12 -5.38
N ASN A 217 -6.12 6.78 -5.48
CA ASN A 217 -6.96 6.58 -4.31
C ASN A 217 -6.36 5.54 -3.34
N ASN A 218 -5.96 4.37 -3.83
CA ASN A 218 -5.33 3.35 -2.99
C ASN A 218 -3.90 3.71 -2.54
N PHE A 219 -3.18 4.55 -3.26
CA PHE A 219 -1.94 5.16 -2.78
C PHE A 219 -2.20 6.07 -1.56
N LEU A 220 -3.28 6.81 -1.58
CA LEU A 220 -3.68 7.66 -0.44
C LEU A 220 -4.14 6.83 0.76
N TYR A 221 -4.83 5.69 0.58
CA TYR A 221 -5.11 4.76 1.68
C TYR A 221 -3.84 4.18 2.31
N TRP A 222 -2.84 3.83 1.50
CA TRP A 222 -1.54 3.44 2.02
C TRP A 222 -0.85 4.59 2.76
N SER A 223 -0.90 5.81 2.22
CA SER A 223 -0.38 7.03 2.88
C SER A 223 -1.11 7.32 4.18
N GLN A 224 -2.43 7.15 4.22
CA GLN A 224 -3.25 7.29 5.41
C GLN A 224 -2.74 6.40 6.55
N GLN A 225 -2.47 5.12 6.28
CA GLN A 225 -1.88 4.23 7.28
C GLN A 225 -0.49 4.71 7.72
N LEU A 226 0.35 5.16 6.79
CA LEU A 226 1.68 5.69 7.12
C LEU A 226 1.60 6.87 8.09
N PHE A 227 0.73 7.83 7.84
CA PHE A 227 0.54 9.00 8.71
C PHE A 227 -0.06 8.60 10.05
N ALA A 228 -1.16 7.84 10.06
CA ALA A 228 -1.87 7.48 11.27
C ALA A 228 -0.99 6.66 12.24
N GLU A 229 -0.41 5.55 11.78
CA GLU A 229 0.39 4.68 12.65
C GLU A 229 1.77 5.27 13.01
N SER A 230 2.33 6.16 12.18
CA SER A 230 3.64 6.74 12.47
C SER A 230 3.56 7.94 13.42
N LEU A 231 2.54 8.79 13.27
CA LEU A 231 2.38 10.03 14.01
C LEU A 231 1.38 9.93 15.18
N GLY A 232 0.45 8.95 15.11
CA GLY A 232 -0.59 8.71 16.12
C GLY A 232 -0.03 8.04 17.39
N LYS A 233 0.84 8.74 18.13
CA LYS A 233 1.50 8.24 19.33
C LYS A 233 1.50 9.30 20.42
N ASN A 234 1.50 8.87 21.69
CA ASN A 234 1.58 9.77 22.84
C ASN A 234 0.51 10.88 22.80
N LYS A 235 -0.73 10.53 22.45
CA LYS A 235 -1.88 11.46 22.31
C LYS A 235 -1.64 12.58 21.27
N LYS A 236 -0.74 12.35 20.30
CA LYS A 236 -0.40 13.28 19.22
C LYS A 236 -0.72 12.62 17.88
N GLY A 237 -0.80 13.43 16.83
CA GLY A 237 -1.03 12.98 15.47
C GLY A 237 -2.10 13.81 14.78
N PHE A 238 -2.47 13.37 13.59
CA PHE A 238 -3.52 13.96 12.76
C PHE A 238 -4.45 12.84 12.32
N ILE A 239 -5.71 13.16 12.11
CA ILE A 239 -6.67 12.24 11.45
C ILE A 239 -6.49 12.43 9.94
N PRO A 240 -5.88 11.48 9.21
CA PRO A 240 -5.77 11.57 7.77
C PRO A 240 -7.09 11.15 7.13
N VAL A 241 -7.64 12.01 6.29
CA VAL A 241 -8.90 11.82 5.57
C VAL A 241 -8.62 11.87 4.07
N ILE A 242 -9.24 10.98 3.31
CA ILE A 242 -9.20 11.01 1.85
C ILE A 242 -10.51 11.60 1.36
N SER A 243 -10.42 12.66 0.56
CA SER A 243 -11.55 13.32 -0.07
C SER A 243 -11.35 13.31 -1.59
N ASN A 244 -12.31 12.75 -2.32
CA ASN A 244 -12.20 12.53 -3.76
C ASN A 244 -12.96 13.62 -4.53
N ALA A 245 -12.21 14.44 -5.26
CA ALA A 245 -12.75 15.48 -6.12
C ALA A 245 -13.01 14.93 -7.56
N PRO A 246 -14.01 15.47 -8.27
CA PRO A 246 -14.93 16.52 -7.86
C PRO A 246 -16.12 16.03 -7.01
N LYS A 247 -16.25 14.73 -6.77
CA LYS A 247 -17.39 14.15 -6.02
C LYS A 247 -17.64 14.87 -4.69
N ASP A 248 -16.58 15.06 -3.91
CA ASP A 248 -16.69 15.63 -2.56
C ASP A 248 -16.82 17.17 -2.55
N HIS A 249 -16.77 17.82 -3.73
CA HIS A 249 -17.25 19.21 -3.85
C HIS A 249 -18.74 19.34 -3.56
N HIS A 250 -19.50 18.27 -3.85
CA HIS A 250 -20.95 18.26 -3.64
C HIS A 250 -21.38 17.72 -2.28
N SER A 251 -20.43 17.19 -1.48
CA SER A 251 -20.75 16.60 -0.17
C SER A 251 -20.01 17.25 1.01
N LEU A 252 -18.76 17.67 0.82
CA LEU A 252 -17.90 18.10 1.92
C LEU A 252 -17.37 19.54 1.77
N LEU A 253 -17.48 20.17 0.60
CA LEU A 253 -16.84 21.46 0.33
C LEU A 253 -17.35 22.56 1.28
N GLN A 254 -18.65 22.60 1.58
CA GLN A 254 -19.22 23.56 2.52
C GLN A 254 -18.56 23.48 3.90
N LEU A 255 -18.41 22.24 4.43
CA LEU A 255 -17.70 22.00 5.70
C LEU A 255 -16.22 22.43 5.63
N TYR A 256 -15.58 22.26 4.48
CA TYR A 256 -14.19 22.65 4.29
C TYR A 256 -13.98 24.15 4.24
N LEU A 257 -14.92 24.88 3.63
CA LEU A 257 -14.84 26.34 3.48
C LEU A 257 -15.25 27.08 4.74
N ASP A 258 -16.36 26.69 5.37
CA ASP A 258 -17.01 27.45 6.43
C ASP A 258 -17.05 26.74 7.80
N GLY A 259 -16.68 25.47 7.86
CA GLY A 259 -16.59 24.71 9.11
C GLY A 259 -15.33 25.04 9.94
N PRO A 260 -15.08 24.26 11.01
CA PRO A 260 -13.93 24.45 11.90
C PRO A 260 -12.60 24.57 11.16
N LYS A 261 -11.77 25.54 11.52
CA LYS A 261 -10.47 25.80 10.88
C LYS A 261 -9.33 24.91 11.43
N ASP A 262 -9.62 23.64 11.62
CA ASP A 262 -8.70 22.61 12.16
C ASP A 262 -8.15 21.65 11.10
N LYS A 263 -8.42 21.95 9.82
CA LYS A 263 -8.04 21.10 8.69
C LYS A 263 -6.89 21.68 7.88
N VAL A 264 -6.08 20.80 7.32
CA VAL A 264 -5.05 21.15 6.34
C VAL A 264 -5.25 20.28 5.12
N PHE A 265 -5.13 20.88 3.95
CA PHE A 265 -5.38 20.24 2.67
C PHE A 265 -4.09 19.96 1.93
N TYR A 266 -3.90 18.72 1.52
CA TYR A 266 -2.92 18.32 0.52
C TYR A 266 -3.66 18.04 -0.79
N ILE A 267 -3.53 18.95 -1.75
CA ILE A 267 -4.15 18.81 -3.06
C ILE A 267 -3.29 17.87 -3.89
N VAL A 268 -3.89 16.77 -4.32
CA VAL A 268 -3.28 15.77 -5.19
C VAL A 268 -3.86 15.90 -6.58
N SER A 269 -3.05 16.38 -7.52
CA SER A 269 -3.46 16.64 -8.90
C SER A 269 -2.45 16.07 -9.90
N SER A 270 -2.86 15.95 -11.17
CA SER A 270 -1.99 15.56 -12.28
C SER A 270 -1.73 16.76 -13.19
N SER A 271 -0.52 16.88 -13.71
CA SER A 271 -0.18 17.87 -14.75
C SER A 271 -0.74 17.51 -16.13
N LYS A 272 -1.20 16.27 -16.32
CA LYS A 272 -1.85 15.86 -17.56
C LYS A 272 -3.29 16.32 -17.54
N GLN A 273 -3.65 17.21 -18.46
CA GLN A 273 -5.04 17.55 -18.73
C GLN A 273 -5.74 16.36 -19.41
N GLY A 274 -6.93 16.02 -18.95
CA GLY A 274 -7.83 15.09 -19.64
C GLY A 274 -8.47 15.77 -20.86
N ASN A 275 -8.86 14.97 -21.83
CA ASN A 275 -9.59 15.44 -23.02
C ASN A 275 -11.11 15.38 -22.83
N LEU A 276 -11.60 15.55 -21.58
CA LEU A 276 -13.03 15.64 -21.35
C LEU A 276 -13.55 16.98 -21.89
N LYS A 277 -14.52 16.89 -22.80
CA LYS A 277 -15.24 18.05 -23.31
C LYS A 277 -15.99 18.75 -22.15
N THR A 278 -15.93 20.04 -22.12
CA THR A 278 -16.67 20.87 -21.15
C THR A 278 -18.08 21.15 -21.64
N LYS A 279 -18.90 21.79 -20.80
CA LYS A 279 -20.25 22.20 -21.20
C LYS A 279 -20.21 23.13 -22.43
N SER A 280 -19.22 24.01 -22.53
CA SER A 280 -19.04 24.89 -23.69
C SER A 280 -18.78 24.10 -24.99
N ASP A 281 -17.97 23.04 -24.91
CA ASP A 281 -17.68 22.19 -26.06
C ASP A 281 -18.93 21.43 -26.52
N PHE A 282 -19.82 21.04 -25.59
CA PHE A 282 -21.06 20.33 -25.89
C PHE A 282 -22.08 21.16 -26.68
N PHE A 283 -22.06 22.49 -26.51
CA PHE A 283 -22.99 23.41 -27.20
C PHE A 283 -22.35 24.04 -28.47
N ASN A 284 -21.09 23.78 -28.76
CA ASN A 284 -20.37 24.29 -29.91
C ASN A 284 -20.16 23.26 -31.04
N ASP A 285 -20.62 22.01 -30.89
CA ASP A 285 -20.74 20.98 -31.90
C ASP A 285 -22.16 20.96 -32.48
#